data_e93f4e9fd83d3bf3ce3c551ca6f426bc
#
_entry.id   e93f4e9fd83d3bf3ce3c551ca6f426bc
#
_cell.length_a   1.000
_cell.length_b   1.000
_cell.length_c   1.000
_cell.angle_alpha   90.00
_cell.angle_beta   90.00
_cell.angle_gamma   90.00
#
_symmetry.space_group_name_H-M   'P 1'
#
loop_
_entity.id
_entity.type
_entity.pdbx_description
1 polymer ?
#
loop_
_entity_poly.entity_id
_entity_poly.type
_entity_poly.pdbx_seq_one_letter_code
_entity_poly.pdbx_strand_id
1 'polypeptide(L)'
;MSKETNRRGNCTSGWSIPFSGSKKWVIFDPDMNATYWYCAVTRDPEDTTGFKFHGKFGHARYQAYNVYNDDTKDLIWGDDATHISALSDVNTVPDEGSNNPYQLAVPRDTREREYTVWVVPDGSDTSGYSNFITIPEDVEKLSIFLRVYLPTRTSKAGCVAKTELMYTNS
;
A
#
# COMPACT_ATOMS: atom_id res chain seq x y z
N MET A 1 18.61 5.32 -30.50
CA MET A 1 19.14 4.58 -29.33
C MET A 1 18.57 5.28 -28.11
N SER A 2 17.38 4.84 -27.66
CA SER A 2 16.75 5.37 -26.44
C SER A 2 17.48 4.77 -25.23
N LYS A 3 17.98 5.64 -24.36
CA LYS A 3 18.50 5.24 -23.06
C LYS A 3 17.32 4.73 -22.24
N GLU A 4 17.22 3.43 -22.05
CA GLU A 4 16.45 2.86 -20.94
C GLU A 4 17.03 3.40 -19.62
N THR A 5 16.45 4.48 -19.12
CA THR A 5 16.68 4.93 -17.77
C THR A 5 15.98 3.92 -16.85
N ASN A 6 16.79 3.11 -16.21
CA ASN A 6 16.39 2.13 -15.20
C ASN A 6 15.78 2.89 -13.99
N ARG A 7 14.52 3.28 -14.09
CA ARG A 7 13.74 3.95 -13.03
C ARG A 7 13.23 2.88 -12.07
N ARG A 8 14.09 2.49 -11.16
CA ARG A 8 13.74 1.56 -10.09
C ARG A 8 13.09 2.33 -8.95
N GLY A 9 11.77 2.44 -8.97
CA GLY A 9 11.04 2.62 -7.72
C GLY A 9 11.36 1.43 -6.80
N ASN A 10 11.64 1.65 -5.54
CA ASN A 10 12.03 0.62 -4.57
C ASN A 10 10.98 -0.49 -4.36
N CYS A 11 9.80 -0.36 -4.97
CA CYS A 11 8.70 -1.32 -4.90
C CYS A 11 8.57 -2.23 -6.13
N THR A 12 9.40 -2.12 -7.15
CA THR A 12 9.33 -2.99 -8.34
C THR A 12 9.63 -4.46 -8.05
N SER A 13 10.15 -4.77 -6.87
CA SER A 13 10.42 -6.12 -6.38
C SER A 13 9.52 -6.53 -5.20
N GLY A 14 8.56 -5.71 -4.80
CA GLY A 14 7.69 -5.99 -3.68
C GLY A 14 7.94 -5.10 -2.45
N TRP A 15 7.19 -5.38 -1.41
CA TRP A 15 7.27 -4.70 -0.13
C TRP A 15 8.61 -4.94 0.58
N SER A 16 9.02 -4.00 1.42
CA SER A 16 10.13 -4.21 2.36
C SER A 16 9.89 -5.41 3.27
N ILE A 17 10.94 -5.88 3.91
CA ILE A 17 10.80 -6.89 4.97
C ILE A 17 9.85 -6.35 6.04
N PRO A 18 8.81 -7.10 6.42
CA PRO A 18 7.86 -6.63 7.41
C PRO A 18 8.54 -6.40 8.76
N PHE A 19 8.16 -5.34 9.44
CA PHE A 19 8.63 -5.01 10.77
C PHE A 19 7.48 -4.89 11.76
N SER A 20 7.76 -5.04 13.03
CA SER A 20 6.80 -4.85 14.12
C SER A 20 7.50 -4.27 15.34
N GLY A 21 6.77 -3.64 16.24
CA GLY A 21 7.31 -3.04 17.48
C GLY A 21 7.99 -4.04 18.43
N SER A 22 7.81 -5.33 18.20
CA SER A 22 8.50 -6.36 18.99
C SER A 22 9.98 -6.57 18.63
N LYS A 23 10.49 -5.91 17.57
CA LYS A 23 11.89 -6.01 17.14
C LYS A 23 12.69 -4.84 17.68
N LYS A 24 13.82 -5.12 18.35
CA LYS A 24 14.74 -4.17 18.98
C LYS A 24 15.34 -3.05 18.08
N TRP A 25 15.09 -3.07 16.78
CA TRP A 25 15.71 -2.20 15.79
C TRP A 25 14.72 -1.28 15.09
N VAL A 26 13.58 -1.01 15.72
CA VAL A 26 12.57 -0.16 15.10
C VAL A 26 12.72 1.25 15.66
N ILE A 27 12.99 2.19 14.76
CA ILE A 27 13.20 3.63 15.05
C ILE A 27 11.87 4.34 15.35
N PHE A 28 10.74 3.68 15.08
CA PHE A 28 9.38 4.16 15.38
C PHE A 28 8.83 3.41 16.58
N ASP A 29 7.87 4.00 17.25
CA ASP A 29 7.02 3.31 18.23
C ASP A 29 5.86 2.56 17.49
N PRO A 30 6.17 1.52 16.68
CA PRO A 30 5.12 0.73 16.07
C PRO A 30 4.46 -0.11 17.16
N ASP A 31 3.15 -0.26 17.05
CA ASP A 31 2.40 -1.14 17.91
C ASP A 31 3.01 -2.54 17.97
N MET A 32 3.23 -3.05 19.17
CA MET A 32 3.85 -4.36 19.39
C MET A 32 3.08 -5.51 18.74
N ASN A 33 1.79 -5.33 18.51
CA ASN A 33 0.86 -6.30 17.93
C ASN A 33 0.54 -6.04 16.46
N ALA A 34 1.29 -5.17 15.79
CA ALA A 34 1.13 -4.87 14.38
C ALA A 34 2.32 -5.35 13.56
N THR A 35 2.04 -5.66 12.31
CA THR A 35 3.05 -5.88 11.28
C THR A 35 2.88 -4.81 10.22
N TYR A 36 3.97 -4.17 9.88
CA TYR A 36 4.01 -3.11 8.88
C TYR A 36 4.78 -3.60 7.66
N TRP A 37 4.19 -3.39 6.50
CA TRP A 37 4.83 -3.52 5.21
C TRP A 37 5.02 -2.11 4.67
N TYR A 38 6.20 -1.80 4.19
CA TYR A 38 6.57 -0.48 3.73
C TYR A 38 7.01 -0.51 2.27
N CYS A 39 6.60 0.50 1.53
CA CYS A 39 6.96 0.70 0.14
C CYS A 39 7.25 2.19 -0.08
N ALA A 40 8.49 2.53 -0.38
CA ALA A 40 8.87 3.86 -0.85
C ALA A 40 8.82 3.87 -2.37
N VAL A 41 8.11 4.82 -2.94
CA VAL A 41 8.02 5.00 -4.39
C VAL A 41 8.36 6.43 -4.76
N THR A 42 9.01 6.60 -5.90
CA THR A 42 9.17 7.90 -6.54
C THR A 42 8.36 7.88 -7.83
N ARG A 43 7.45 8.82 -7.96
CA ARG A 43 6.65 9.06 -9.14
C ARG A 43 7.35 10.10 -10.01
N ASP A 44 7.34 9.91 -11.30
CA ASP A 44 7.57 10.97 -12.28
C ASP A 44 6.19 11.50 -12.70
N PRO A 45 5.84 12.74 -12.37
CA PRO A 45 4.52 13.28 -12.67
C PRO A 45 4.17 13.25 -14.16
N GLU A 46 5.17 13.29 -15.03
CA GLU A 46 4.98 13.29 -16.49
C GLU A 46 4.77 11.87 -17.07
N ASP A 47 5.21 10.83 -16.36
CA ASP A 47 5.33 9.47 -16.90
C ASP A 47 4.56 8.43 -16.09
N THR A 48 4.27 8.70 -14.81
CA THR A 48 3.65 7.74 -13.90
C THR A 48 2.26 8.21 -13.49
N THR A 49 1.22 7.53 -13.93
CA THR A 49 -0.17 7.84 -13.57
C THR A 49 -0.54 7.35 -12.18
N GLY A 50 0.23 6.45 -11.58
CA GLY A 50 -0.02 5.97 -10.24
C GLY A 50 0.56 4.59 -9.95
N PHE A 51 0.03 3.94 -8.92
CA PHE A 51 0.49 2.63 -8.45
C PHE A 51 -0.71 1.71 -8.23
N LYS A 52 -0.53 0.45 -8.60
CA LYS A 52 -1.52 -0.62 -8.38
C LYS A 52 -0.98 -1.61 -7.37
N PHE A 53 -1.76 -1.89 -6.36
CA PHE A 53 -1.50 -2.92 -5.35
C PHE A 53 -2.55 -4.01 -5.46
N HIS A 54 -2.12 -5.24 -5.73
CA HIS A 54 -3.00 -6.40 -5.74
C HIS A 54 -2.59 -7.35 -4.62
N GLY A 55 -3.53 -7.78 -3.78
CA GLY A 55 -3.24 -8.60 -2.61
C GLY A 55 -4.43 -9.40 -2.12
N LYS A 56 -4.24 -10.02 -0.96
CA LYS A 56 -5.28 -10.77 -0.26
C LYS A 56 -5.52 -10.18 1.13
N PHE A 57 -6.79 -10.07 1.53
CA PHE A 57 -7.11 -9.71 2.91
C PHE A 57 -6.44 -10.67 3.88
N GLY A 58 -5.73 -10.12 4.86
CA GLY A 58 -5.00 -10.90 5.83
C GLY A 58 -5.90 -11.60 6.86
N HIS A 59 -5.39 -12.66 7.46
CA HIS A 59 -5.99 -13.24 8.68
C HIS A 59 -5.53 -12.41 9.88
N ALA A 60 -6.18 -11.28 10.10
CA ALA A 60 -5.83 -10.30 11.11
C ALA A 60 -7.10 -9.69 11.71
N ARG A 61 -6.93 -8.88 12.74
CA ARG A 61 -8.05 -8.11 13.30
C ARG A 61 -8.38 -6.88 12.47
N TYR A 62 -7.35 -6.27 11.87
CA TYR A 62 -7.47 -5.05 11.08
C TYR A 62 -6.32 -4.96 10.08
N GLN A 63 -6.59 -4.38 8.91
CA GLN A 63 -5.55 -3.95 7.98
C GLN A 63 -5.93 -2.61 7.34
N ALA A 64 -4.92 -1.81 6.98
CA ALA A 64 -5.14 -0.57 6.25
C ALA A 64 -3.93 -0.18 5.41
N TYR A 65 -4.20 0.43 4.27
CA TYR A 65 -3.22 1.22 3.54
C TYR A 65 -3.16 2.62 4.14
N ASN A 66 -1.97 3.17 4.26
CA ASN A 66 -1.74 4.56 4.65
C ASN A 66 -0.69 5.13 3.70
N VAL A 67 -0.97 6.28 3.11
CA VAL A 67 -0.11 6.97 2.16
C VAL A 67 0.37 8.28 2.76
N TYR A 68 1.65 8.53 2.65
CA TYR A 68 2.32 9.74 3.16
C TYR A 68 3.09 10.41 2.03
N ASN A 69 3.11 11.74 2.04
CA ASN A 69 4.04 12.53 1.27
C ASN A 69 5.42 12.48 1.94
N ASP A 70 6.43 12.11 1.18
CA ASP A 70 7.82 11.95 1.63
C ASP A 70 8.78 12.92 0.91
N ASP A 71 8.25 13.92 0.22
CA ASP A 71 9.03 14.93 -0.52
C ASP A 71 9.82 15.85 0.40
N THR A 72 9.46 15.91 1.68
CA THR A 72 9.92 16.93 2.61
C THR A 72 11.28 16.68 3.22
N LYS A 73 12.12 15.81 2.73
CA LYS A 73 13.56 15.73 3.01
C LYS A 73 14.14 14.35 3.35
N ASP A 74 15.32 14.23 2.97
CA ASP A 74 16.57 13.52 3.30
C ASP A 74 16.58 12.43 4.39
N LEU A 75 15.50 12.16 5.04
CA LEU A 75 15.44 11.14 6.07
C LEU A 75 14.37 10.14 5.73
N ILE A 76 14.81 8.93 5.56
CA ILE A 76 14.01 7.72 5.43
C ILE A 76 12.80 7.68 6.40
N TRP A 77 12.74 8.62 7.37
CA TRP A 77 11.80 8.62 8.48
C TRP A 77 11.77 9.97 9.21
N GLY A 78 11.57 11.06 8.49
CA GLY A 78 11.43 12.35 9.13
C GLY A 78 10.08 12.47 9.85
N ASP A 79 10.08 13.18 10.97
CA ASP A 79 8.86 13.66 11.67
C ASP A 79 7.97 14.54 10.77
N ASP A 80 8.42 14.78 9.53
CA ASP A 80 7.83 15.68 8.55
C ASP A 80 6.99 14.99 7.46
N ALA A 81 6.92 13.65 7.44
CA ALA A 81 6.09 12.94 6.47
C ALA A 81 4.62 13.24 6.71
N THR A 82 3.99 13.93 5.79
CA THR A 82 2.59 14.33 5.91
C THR A 82 1.67 13.21 5.46
N HIS A 83 0.78 12.77 6.36
CA HIS A 83 -0.26 11.81 6.02
C HIS A 83 -1.20 12.39 4.98
N ILE A 84 -1.37 11.70 3.86
CA ILE A 84 -2.27 12.08 2.77
C ILE A 84 -3.63 11.43 3.00
N SER A 85 -3.69 10.10 3.00
CA SER A 85 -4.94 9.37 3.07
C SER A 85 -4.74 7.93 3.55
N ALA A 86 -5.85 7.28 3.90
CA ALA A 86 -5.88 5.88 4.29
C ALA A 86 -7.11 5.15 3.72
N LEU A 87 -6.94 3.86 3.44
CA LEU A 87 -8.02 2.95 3.08
C LEU A 87 -8.03 1.79 4.06
N SER A 88 -9.10 1.69 4.85
CA SER A 88 -9.27 0.61 5.83
C SER A 88 -9.87 -0.65 5.18
N ASP A 89 -9.67 -1.79 5.85
CA ASP A 89 -10.15 -3.10 5.44
C ASP A 89 -11.67 -3.15 5.20
N VAL A 90 -12.45 -2.60 6.13
CA VAL A 90 -13.92 -2.63 6.00
C VAL A 90 -14.42 -1.87 4.77
N ASN A 91 -13.69 -0.85 4.33
CA ASN A 91 -14.01 -0.03 3.17
C ASN A 91 -13.41 -0.56 1.87
N THR A 92 -12.53 -1.54 1.96
CA THR A 92 -11.92 -2.15 0.76
C THR A 92 -12.89 -3.11 0.12
N VAL A 93 -13.25 -2.84 -1.12
CA VAL A 93 -14.11 -3.71 -1.95
C VAL A 93 -13.26 -4.88 -2.44
N PRO A 94 -13.69 -6.13 -2.28
CA PRO A 94 -12.99 -7.28 -2.84
C PRO A 94 -13.07 -7.31 -4.36
N ASP A 95 -12.10 -7.95 -5.00
CA ASP A 95 -12.15 -8.23 -6.43
C ASP A 95 -13.30 -9.19 -6.77
N GLU A 96 -13.69 -9.24 -8.04
CA GLU A 96 -14.75 -10.12 -8.50
C GLU A 96 -14.50 -11.58 -8.11
N GLY A 97 -15.50 -12.23 -7.55
CA GLY A 97 -15.40 -13.60 -7.03
C GLY A 97 -14.71 -13.73 -5.67
N SER A 98 -14.27 -12.63 -5.07
CA SER A 98 -13.66 -12.60 -3.75
C SER A 98 -14.59 -12.01 -2.68
N ASN A 99 -14.23 -12.19 -1.42
CA ASN A 99 -15.00 -11.71 -0.28
C ASN A 99 -14.10 -10.92 0.68
N ASN A 100 -14.66 -9.87 1.27
CA ASN A 100 -13.97 -9.13 2.31
C ASN A 100 -14.30 -9.71 3.70
N PRO A 101 -13.36 -10.43 4.36
CA PRO A 101 -13.61 -11.08 5.66
C PRO A 101 -13.74 -10.09 6.83
N TYR A 102 -13.54 -8.81 6.60
CA TYR A 102 -13.72 -7.77 7.62
C TYR A 102 -15.14 -7.19 7.64
N GLN A 103 -15.93 -7.48 6.60
CA GLN A 103 -17.34 -7.08 6.55
C GLN A 103 -18.22 -8.01 7.41
N LEU A 104 -19.34 -7.47 7.89
CA LEU A 104 -20.32 -8.25 8.65
C LEU A 104 -20.88 -9.38 7.80
N ALA A 105 -21.16 -10.49 8.47
CA ALA A 105 -21.72 -11.73 7.87
C ALA A 105 -20.81 -12.45 6.88
N VAL A 106 -19.59 -11.97 6.61
CA VAL A 106 -18.61 -12.72 5.82
C VAL A 106 -17.77 -13.62 6.74
N PRO A 107 -17.66 -14.93 6.44
CA PRO A 107 -16.81 -15.83 7.22
C PRO A 107 -15.35 -15.37 7.22
N ARG A 108 -14.73 -15.34 8.41
CA ARG A 108 -13.32 -14.93 8.57
C ARG A 108 -12.32 -15.87 7.91
N ASP A 109 -12.70 -17.09 7.63
CA ASP A 109 -11.90 -18.14 7.02
C ASP A 109 -12.16 -18.32 5.51
N THR A 110 -12.94 -17.42 4.89
CA THR A 110 -13.13 -17.43 3.43
C THR A 110 -11.78 -17.50 2.71
N ARG A 111 -11.70 -18.25 1.62
CA ARG A 111 -10.46 -18.48 0.85
C ARG A 111 -10.26 -17.45 -0.24
N GLU A 112 -11.33 -17.15 -0.95
CA GLU A 112 -11.37 -16.13 -2.02
C GLU A 112 -11.45 -14.77 -1.34
N ARG A 113 -10.31 -14.04 -1.32
CA ARG A 113 -10.16 -12.79 -0.55
C ARG A 113 -9.24 -11.78 -1.22
N GLU A 114 -9.20 -11.80 -2.55
CA GLU A 114 -8.36 -10.88 -3.31
C GLU A 114 -8.98 -9.49 -3.37
N TYR A 115 -8.12 -8.49 -3.48
CA TYR A 115 -8.49 -7.10 -3.65
C TYR A 115 -7.41 -6.35 -4.43
N THR A 116 -7.82 -5.29 -5.09
CA THR A 116 -6.94 -4.36 -5.80
C THR A 116 -7.15 -2.95 -5.25
N VAL A 117 -6.06 -2.24 -4.96
CA VAL A 117 -6.05 -0.84 -4.53
C VAL A 117 -5.20 -0.02 -5.50
N TRP A 118 -5.69 1.14 -5.85
CA TRP A 118 -5.02 2.08 -6.73
C TRP A 118 -4.60 3.32 -5.95
N VAL A 119 -3.41 3.82 -6.17
CA VAL A 119 -2.94 5.11 -5.65
C VAL A 119 -2.69 5.99 -6.86
N VAL A 120 -3.48 7.03 -7.02
CA VAL A 120 -3.53 7.84 -8.24
C VAL A 120 -3.52 9.33 -7.92
N PRO A 121 -3.00 10.19 -8.80
CA PRO A 121 -3.09 11.64 -8.63
C PRO A 121 -4.54 12.14 -8.56
N ASP A 122 -4.75 13.24 -7.86
CA ASP A 122 -6.01 13.97 -7.89
C ASP A 122 -6.38 14.33 -9.34
N GLY A 123 -7.67 14.27 -9.64
CA GLY A 123 -8.16 14.51 -11.00
C GLY A 123 -8.07 13.32 -11.96
N SER A 124 -7.45 12.20 -11.55
CA SER A 124 -7.44 10.97 -12.37
C SER A 124 -8.85 10.41 -12.59
N ASP A 125 -9.09 9.83 -13.76
CA ASP A 125 -10.33 9.05 -13.99
C ASP A 125 -10.28 7.76 -13.17
N THR A 126 -11.11 7.70 -12.13
CA THR A 126 -11.23 6.56 -11.21
C THR A 126 -12.47 5.70 -11.48
N SER A 127 -13.21 5.95 -12.55
CA SER A 127 -14.47 5.27 -12.84
C SER A 127 -14.34 3.74 -12.97
N GLY A 128 -13.15 3.24 -13.29
CA GLY A 128 -12.82 1.81 -13.36
C GLY A 128 -12.23 1.21 -12.08
N TYR A 129 -12.10 1.97 -11.00
CA TYR A 129 -11.42 1.54 -9.78
C TYR A 129 -12.38 1.35 -8.61
N SER A 130 -12.51 0.14 -8.10
CA SER A 130 -13.33 -0.14 -6.91
C SER A 130 -12.72 0.41 -5.62
N ASN A 131 -11.39 0.47 -5.54
CA ASN A 131 -10.65 1.01 -4.41
C ASN A 131 -9.55 1.93 -4.91
N PHE A 132 -9.54 3.17 -4.45
CA PHE A 132 -8.47 4.09 -4.78
C PHE A 132 -8.16 5.05 -3.62
N ILE A 133 -6.94 5.55 -3.64
CA ILE A 133 -6.44 6.60 -2.77
C ILE A 133 -5.91 7.68 -3.68
N THR A 134 -6.39 8.91 -3.54
CA THR A 134 -5.87 10.04 -4.29
C THR A 134 -4.69 10.69 -3.57
N ILE A 135 -3.75 11.20 -4.35
CA ILE A 135 -2.57 11.93 -3.89
C ILE A 135 -2.50 13.25 -4.64
N PRO A 136 -1.96 14.32 -4.02
CA PRO A 136 -1.74 15.58 -4.73
C PRO A 136 -0.84 15.37 -5.97
N GLU A 137 -1.14 16.10 -7.04
CA GLU A 137 -0.44 15.95 -8.33
C GLU A 137 1.06 16.26 -8.27
N ASP A 138 1.44 17.18 -7.40
CA ASP A 138 2.80 17.66 -7.21
C ASP A 138 3.67 16.74 -6.32
N VAL A 139 3.09 15.74 -5.70
CA VAL A 139 3.84 14.80 -4.84
C VAL A 139 4.57 13.78 -5.68
N GLU A 140 5.89 13.78 -5.56
CA GLU A 140 6.77 12.85 -6.27
C GLU A 140 7.19 11.65 -5.42
N LYS A 141 7.45 11.86 -4.13
CA LYS A 141 7.90 10.80 -3.23
C LYS A 141 6.80 10.39 -2.26
N LEU A 142 6.54 9.12 -2.21
CA LEU A 142 5.50 8.54 -1.39
C LEU A 142 6.05 7.43 -0.51
N SER A 143 5.60 7.44 0.74
CA SER A 143 5.72 6.32 1.67
C SER A 143 4.38 5.65 1.84
N ILE A 144 4.27 4.40 1.42
CA ILE A 144 3.04 3.62 1.48
C ILE A 144 3.21 2.50 2.50
N PHE A 145 2.31 2.44 3.46
CA PHE A 145 2.31 1.41 4.49
C PHE A 145 1.06 0.54 4.37
N LEU A 146 1.26 -0.77 4.34
CA LEU A 146 0.22 -1.72 4.68
C LEU A 146 0.39 -2.11 6.15
N ARG A 147 -0.55 -1.69 6.99
CA ARG A 147 -0.58 -2.00 8.43
C ARG A 147 -1.50 -3.17 8.68
N VAL A 148 -1.02 -4.16 9.40
CA VAL A 148 -1.78 -5.37 9.73
C VAL A 148 -1.71 -5.59 11.24
N TYR A 149 -2.84 -5.45 11.92
CA TYR A 149 -2.95 -5.56 13.36
C TYR A 149 -3.40 -6.95 13.79
N LEU A 150 -2.74 -7.48 14.83
CA LEU A 150 -3.01 -8.81 15.38
C LEU A 150 -3.10 -9.88 14.27
N PRO A 151 -2.06 -10.00 13.42
CA PRO A 151 -2.05 -11.05 12.43
C PRO A 151 -2.00 -12.41 13.12
N THR A 152 -2.76 -13.39 12.60
CA THR A 152 -2.61 -14.77 13.05
C THR A 152 -1.23 -15.29 12.66
N ARG A 153 -0.69 -16.28 13.38
CA ARG A 153 0.67 -16.81 13.12
C ARG A 153 0.88 -17.28 11.68
N THR A 154 -0.19 -17.69 10.99
CA THR A 154 -0.18 -18.15 9.60
C THR A 154 -0.20 -17.02 8.58
N SER A 155 -0.54 -15.80 8.98
CA SER A 155 -0.74 -14.68 8.05
C SER A 155 0.52 -13.88 7.71
N LYS A 156 1.67 -14.21 8.31
CA LYS A 156 2.92 -13.48 8.05
C LYS A 156 3.34 -13.46 6.57
N ALA A 157 2.86 -14.41 5.78
CA ALA A 157 3.16 -14.51 4.34
C ALA A 157 1.96 -14.15 3.44
N GLY A 158 0.76 -14.01 3.98
CA GLY A 158 -0.47 -13.96 3.18
C GLY A 158 -1.02 -12.57 2.87
N CYS A 159 -0.35 -11.51 3.33
CA CYS A 159 -0.83 -10.15 3.14
C CYS A 159 0.01 -9.34 2.12
N VAL A 160 0.88 -9.99 1.37
CA VAL A 160 1.78 -9.27 0.46
C VAL A 160 1.04 -8.95 -0.83
N ALA A 161 0.69 -7.70 -0.99
CA ALA A 161 0.26 -7.18 -2.27
C ALA A 161 1.46 -7.09 -3.23
N LYS A 162 1.28 -7.48 -4.49
CA LYS A 162 2.19 -7.08 -5.56
C LYS A 162 1.96 -5.60 -5.87
N THR A 163 3.03 -4.87 -6.08
CA THR A 163 2.97 -3.48 -6.55
C THR A 163 3.33 -3.43 -8.02
N GLU A 164 2.49 -2.79 -8.80
CA GLU A 164 2.72 -2.51 -10.21
C GLU A 164 2.70 -1.01 -10.42
N LEU A 165 3.68 -0.49 -11.17
CA LEU A 165 3.68 0.89 -11.61
C LEU A 165 2.69 1.05 -12.77
N MET A 166 1.89 2.10 -12.70
CA MET A 166 1.07 2.53 -13.82
C MET A 166 1.76 3.70 -14.52
N TYR A 167 1.84 3.59 -15.83
CA TYR A 167 2.44 4.63 -16.68
C TYR A 167 1.36 5.31 -17.51
N THR A 168 1.55 6.58 -17.84
CA THR A 168 0.75 7.25 -18.86
C THR A 168 1.02 6.57 -20.20
N ASN A 169 -0.02 6.12 -20.86
CA ASN A 169 0.06 5.82 -22.27
C ASN A 169 0.14 7.16 -23.01
N SER A 170 1.33 7.52 -23.49
CA SER A 170 1.55 8.64 -24.41
C SER A 170 0.95 8.34 -25.78
#